data_2196f02c629ee9810fe5e9e423f72e6e
#
_entry.id   2196f02c629ee9810fe5e9e423f72e6e
#
_cell.length_a   1.000
_cell.length_b   1.000
_cell.length_c   1.000
_cell.angle_alpha   90.00
_cell.angle_beta   90.00
_cell.angle_gamma   90.00
#
_symmetry.space_group_name_H-M   'P 1'
#
loop_
_entity.id
_entity.type
_entity.pdbx_description
1 polymer ?
#
loop_
_entity_poly.entity_id
_entity_poly.type
_entity_poly.pdbx_seq_one_letter_code
_entity_poly.pdbx_strand_id
1 'polypeptide(L)'
;MLDAVPSSRSNAGAPEDERVIKLAVLAVGGQGGGVLADWITDVAERNGYIAQSTSVAGVAQRTGATIYYVEMCRDTGRLPVFALSPSQGDVDILIAAELMEAGRAIIRGFVTPERTTLIASSHRIAAVSEKIEPGDGRASSPKVHATA
;
A
#
# COMPACT_ATOMS: atom_id res chain seq x y z
N MET A 1 8.38 30.94 -16.46
CA MET A 1 8.53 29.69 -17.22
C MET A 1 8.87 28.63 -16.18
N LEU A 2 7.87 27.93 -15.68
CA LEU A 2 8.03 26.92 -14.62
C LEU A 2 8.28 25.59 -15.34
N ASP A 3 9.51 25.09 -15.22
CA ASP A 3 9.87 23.79 -15.73
C ASP A 3 9.06 22.71 -15.03
N ALA A 4 8.41 21.88 -15.82
CA ALA A 4 7.62 20.76 -15.35
C ALA A 4 8.51 19.79 -14.56
N VAL A 5 8.14 19.53 -13.32
CA VAL A 5 8.71 18.45 -12.50
C VAL A 5 8.49 17.13 -13.27
N PRO A 6 9.51 16.34 -13.56
CA PRO A 6 9.34 15.10 -14.28
C PRO A 6 8.50 14.14 -13.45
N SER A 7 7.36 13.72 -14.01
CA SER A 7 6.51 12.69 -13.48
C SER A 7 7.30 11.39 -13.25
N SER A 8 7.00 10.68 -12.18
CA SER A 8 7.53 9.41 -11.72
C SER A 8 8.17 8.57 -12.83
N ARG A 9 9.49 8.37 -12.74
CA ARG A 9 10.18 7.41 -13.60
C ARG A 9 9.62 6.02 -13.31
N SER A 10 8.99 5.41 -14.30
CA SER A 10 8.63 4.00 -14.20
C SER A 10 9.93 3.20 -14.01
N ASN A 11 9.94 2.27 -13.06
CA ASN A 11 11.08 1.39 -12.76
C ASN A 11 11.42 0.38 -13.92
N ALA A 12 10.70 0.44 -15.03
CA ALA A 12 10.94 -0.42 -16.18
C ALA A 12 12.25 -0.01 -16.87
N GLY A 13 13.33 -0.73 -16.57
CA GLY A 13 14.64 -0.55 -17.19
C GLY A 13 15.75 0.01 -16.30
N ALA A 14 15.49 0.30 -15.02
CA ALA A 14 16.56 0.60 -14.08
C ALA A 14 17.41 -0.65 -13.81
N PRO A 15 18.75 -0.53 -13.65
CA PRO A 15 19.58 -1.63 -13.16
C PRO A 15 18.99 -2.17 -11.84
N GLU A 16 19.16 -3.47 -11.61
CA GLU A 16 18.60 -4.13 -10.40
C GLU A 16 19.04 -3.45 -9.11
N ASP A 17 20.26 -2.92 -9.08
CA ASP A 17 20.83 -2.19 -7.94
C ASP A 17 20.21 -0.79 -7.71
N GLU A 18 19.53 -0.22 -8.68
CA GLU A 18 18.86 1.10 -8.58
C GLU A 18 17.33 0.97 -8.46
N ARG A 19 16.81 -0.25 -8.46
CA ARG A 19 15.37 -0.48 -8.38
C ARG A 19 14.83 -0.14 -7.00
N VAL A 20 13.84 0.74 -6.95
CA VAL A 20 13.07 1.02 -5.73
C VAL A 20 11.92 0.01 -5.64
N ILE A 21 11.87 -0.73 -4.55
CA ILE A 21 10.75 -1.62 -4.21
C ILE A 21 9.74 -0.79 -3.44
N LYS A 22 8.49 -0.83 -3.87
CA LYS A 22 7.38 -0.04 -3.33
C LYS A 22 6.33 -0.94 -2.71
N LEU A 23 6.15 -0.84 -1.41
CA LEU A 23 5.24 -1.67 -0.64
C LEU A 23 4.22 -0.82 0.10
N ALA A 24 2.95 -1.22 0.03
CA ALA A 24 1.88 -0.59 0.79
C ALA A 24 1.19 -1.60 1.70
N VAL A 25 0.97 -1.22 2.97
CA VAL A 25 0.17 -2.00 3.91
C VAL A 25 -1.09 -1.20 4.23
N LEU A 26 -2.25 -1.77 3.97
CA LEU A 26 -3.55 -1.19 4.31
C LEU A 26 -4.14 -1.93 5.51
N ALA A 27 -4.31 -1.21 6.60
CA ALA A 27 -4.81 -1.79 7.84
C ALA A 27 -5.75 -0.83 8.56
N VAL A 28 -6.81 -1.36 9.13
CA VAL A 28 -7.68 -0.60 10.05
C VAL A 28 -6.97 -0.45 11.40
N GLY A 29 -7.34 0.56 12.15
CA GLY A 29 -6.77 0.79 13.48
C GLY A 29 -6.82 -0.46 14.38
N GLY A 30 -5.72 -0.79 15.00
CA GLY A 30 -5.57 -1.98 15.87
C GLY A 30 -5.13 -3.27 15.16
N GLN A 31 -5.00 -3.30 13.83
CA GLN A 31 -4.56 -4.47 13.07
C GLN A 31 -3.03 -4.62 12.94
N GLY A 32 -2.26 -3.76 13.59
CA GLY A 32 -0.80 -3.87 13.61
C GLY A 32 -0.09 -3.45 12.32
N GLY A 33 -0.76 -2.72 11.41
CA GLY A 33 -0.18 -2.29 10.15
C GLY A 33 1.10 -1.48 10.30
N GLY A 34 1.15 -0.58 11.28
CA GLY A 34 2.37 0.19 11.60
C GLY A 34 3.52 -0.70 12.06
N VAL A 35 3.24 -1.63 12.98
CA VAL A 35 4.25 -2.58 13.47
C VAL A 35 4.79 -3.44 12.34
N LEU A 36 3.94 -3.88 11.42
CA LEU A 36 4.37 -4.64 10.25
C LEU A 36 5.27 -3.79 9.32
N ALA A 37 4.90 -2.53 9.08
CA ALA A 37 5.72 -1.63 8.27
C ALA A 37 7.09 -1.38 8.91
N ASP A 38 7.14 -1.20 10.24
CA ASP A 38 8.38 -1.02 10.98
C ASP A 38 9.27 -2.28 10.88
N TRP A 39 8.69 -3.48 11.01
CA TRP A 39 9.43 -4.74 10.84
C TRP A 39 9.97 -4.92 9.42
N ILE A 40 9.20 -4.56 8.41
CA ILE A 40 9.64 -4.61 7.00
C ILE A 40 10.83 -3.67 6.80
N THR A 41 10.76 -2.46 7.35
CA THR A 41 11.84 -1.47 7.29
C THR A 41 13.11 -1.99 7.99
N ASP A 42 12.99 -2.51 9.22
CA ASP A 42 14.12 -3.08 9.97
C ASP A 42 14.77 -4.26 9.24
N VAL A 43 13.96 -5.15 8.65
CA VAL A 43 14.46 -6.27 7.84
C VAL A 43 15.19 -5.76 6.60
N ALA A 44 14.66 -4.76 5.91
CA ALA A 44 15.30 -4.16 4.74
C ALA A 44 16.67 -3.57 5.09
N GLU A 45 16.74 -2.75 6.14
CA GLU A 45 17.98 -2.10 6.60
C GLU A 45 19.05 -3.13 7.02
N ARG A 46 18.65 -4.18 7.74
CA ARG A 46 19.57 -5.28 8.12
C ARG A 46 20.10 -6.08 6.94
N ASN A 47 19.45 -6.01 5.78
CA ASN A 47 19.86 -6.70 4.56
C ASN A 47 20.50 -5.78 3.51
N GLY A 48 20.99 -4.60 3.92
CA GLY A 48 21.72 -3.69 3.04
C GLY A 48 20.86 -2.88 2.10
N TYR A 49 19.61 -2.56 2.53
CA TYR A 49 18.74 -1.62 1.85
C TYR A 49 18.68 -0.32 2.64
N ILE A 50 18.47 0.78 1.92
CA ILE A 50 17.97 2.03 2.50
C ILE A 50 16.45 1.97 2.40
N ALA A 51 15.74 2.19 3.49
CA ALA A 51 14.29 2.11 3.52
C ALA A 51 13.67 3.34 4.19
N GLN A 52 12.47 3.71 3.75
CA GLN A 52 11.66 4.77 4.35
C GLN A 52 10.24 4.26 4.53
N SER A 53 9.71 4.41 5.74
CA SER A 53 8.29 4.17 6.04
C SER A 53 7.56 5.49 6.28
N THR A 54 6.38 5.61 5.70
CA THR A 54 5.45 6.73 5.93
C THR A 54 4.07 6.21 6.25
N SER A 55 3.25 7.01 6.89
CA SER A 55 1.86 6.66 7.14
C SER A 55 0.93 7.77 6.68
N VAL A 56 -0.07 7.40 5.88
CA VAL A 56 -1.14 8.29 5.45
C VAL A 56 -2.43 7.83 6.10
N ALA A 57 -2.90 8.60 7.07
CA ALA A 57 -4.20 8.32 7.69
C ALA A 57 -5.30 8.46 6.65
N GLY A 58 -6.17 7.45 6.56
CA GLY A 58 -7.36 7.53 5.71
C GLY A 58 -8.22 8.73 6.11
N VAL A 59 -8.72 9.47 5.12
CA VAL A 59 -9.44 10.74 5.31
C VAL A 59 -10.77 10.59 6.08
N ALA A 60 -11.25 9.37 6.28
CA ALA A 60 -12.46 9.10 7.05
C ALA A 60 -12.10 8.67 8.48
N GLN A 61 -12.13 9.59 9.42
CA GLN A 61 -11.79 9.39 10.83
C GLN A 61 -12.60 8.31 11.59
N ARG A 62 -13.55 7.64 10.97
CA ARG A 62 -14.41 6.64 11.61
C ARG A 62 -14.44 5.26 10.94
N THR A 63 -13.91 5.12 9.73
CA THR A 63 -13.91 3.85 8.96
C THR A 63 -12.74 3.70 7.99
N GLY A 64 -11.74 4.57 8.05
CA GLY A 64 -10.61 4.56 7.12
C GLY A 64 -9.48 3.67 7.61
N ALA A 65 -8.93 2.85 6.71
CA ALA A 65 -7.64 2.24 6.93
C ALA A 65 -6.54 3.30 6.86
N THR A 66 -5.50 3.10 7.62
CA THR A 66 -4.24 3.80 7.44
C THR A 66 -3.46 3.06 6.35
N ILE A 67 -2.89 3.82 5.44
CA ILE A 67 -1.93 3.32 4.47
C ILE A 67 -0.55 3.54 5.06
N TYR A 68 0.17 2.45 5.31
CA TYR A 68 1.59 2.48 5.61
C TYR A 68 2.33 2.21 4.32
N TYR A 69 3.22 3.11 3.93
CA TYR A 69 3.92 3.03 2.66
C TYR A 69 5.41 2.93 2.91
N VAL A 70 6.04 1.92 2.33
CA VAL A 70 7.47 1.66 2.46
C VAL A 70 8.10 1.69 1.07
N GLU A 71 9.11 2.52 0.89
CA GLU A 71 10.01 2.44 -0.25
C GLU A 71 11.39 2.00 0.22
N MET A 72 12.01 1.10 -0.53
CA MET A 72 13.33 0.60 -0.23
C MET A 72 14.13 0.33 -1.50
N CYS A 73 15.43 0.59 -1.47
CA CYS A 73 16.36 0.26 -2.54
C CYS A 73 17.69 -0.22 -1.95
N ARG A 74 18.52 -0.89 -2.78
CA ARG A 74 19.85 -1.28 -2.38
C ARG A 74 20.69 -0.07 -1.94
N ASP A 75 21.44 -0.21 -0.85
CA ASP A 75 22.41 0.81 -0.46
C ASP A 75 23.61 0.77 -1.42
N THR A 76 23.67 1.74 -2.31
CA THR A 76 24.77 1.93 -3.26
C THR A 76 25.71 3.06 -2.83
N GLY A 77 25.57 3.55 -1.60
CA GLY A 77 26.29 4.73 -1.10
C GLY A 77 25.72 6.06 -1.62
N ARG A 78 24.60 6.05 -2.33
CA ARG A 78 23.86 7.24 -2.77
C ARG A 78 22.55 7.35 -2.01
N LEU A 79 22.23 8.53 -1.52
CA LEU A 79 20.94 8.77 -0.87
C LEU A 79 19.82 8.77 -1.90
N PRO A 80 18.82 7.88 -1.77
CA PRO A 80 17.66 7.87 -2.64
C PRO A 80 16.71 9.01 -2.29
N VAL A 81 15.84 9.36 -3.24
CA VAL A 81 14.68 10.22 -3.01
C VAL A 81 13.44 9.34 -3.08
N PHE A 82 12.77 9.17 -1.95
CA PHE A 82 11.58 8.35 -1.81
C PHE A 82 10.30 9.20 -1.82
N ALA A 83 9.22 8.60 -2.31
CA ALA A 83 7.89 9.21 -2.26
C ALA A 83 7.28 9.09 -0.85
N LEU A 84 6.36 9.99 -0.52
CA LEU A 84 5.66 9.97 0.77
C LEU A 84 4.35 9.16 0.75
N SER A 85 3.87 8.79 -0.43
CA SER A 85 2.62 8.05 -0.59
C SER A 85 2.63 7.23 -1.88
N PRO A 86 1.86 6.12 -1.93
CA PRO A 86 1.76 5.31 -3.13
C PRO A 86 1.06 6.07 -4.27
N SER A 87 1.53 5.85 -5.49
CA SER A 87 0.88 6.31 -6.71
C SER A 87 0.10 5.19 -7.39
N GLN A 88 -0.91 5.53 -8.17
CA GLN A 88 -1.66 4.57 -8.95
C GLN A 88 -0.75 3.81 -9.94
N GLY A 89 -0.90 2.49 -9.99
CA GLY A 89 -0.11 1.63 -10.87
C GLY A 89 1.38 1.55 -10.52
N ASP A 90 1.79 2.05 -9.36
CA ASP A 90 3.21 2.15 -9.00
C ASP A 90 3.51 1.51 -7.62
N VAL A 91 2.83 0.42 -7.32
CA VAL A 91 3.04 -0.40 -6.11
C VAL A 91 3.45 -1.81 -6.52
N ASP A 92 4.57 -2.30 -6.01
CA ASP A 92 5.06 -3.65 -6.32
C ASP A 92 4.39 -4.72 -5.44
N ILE A 93 4.22 -4.43 -4.14
CA ILE A 93 3.60 -5.33 -3.17
C ILE A 93 2.54 -4.56 -2.38
N LEU A 94 1.33 -5.10 -2.33
CA LEU A 94 0.27 -4.55 -1.50
C LEU A 94 -0.23 -5.60 -0.51
N ILE A 95 -0.17 -5.27 0.78
CA ILE A 95 -0.68 -6.10 1.86
C ILE A 95 -1.93 -5.46 2.42
N ALA A 96 -3.07 -6.16 2.35
CA ALA A 96 -4.32 -5.73 2.93
C ALA A 96 -4.67 -6.60 4.15
N ALA A 97 -4.72 -6.00 5.33
CA ALA A 97 -4.98 -6.71 6.57
C ALA A 97 -6.42 -7.20 6.70
N GLU A 98 -7.33 -6.69 5.84
CA GLU A 98 -8.71 -7.17 5.75
C GLU A 98 -9.25 -7.02 4.31
N LEU A 99 -10.30 -7.78 4.00
CA LEU A 99 -10.82 -7.94 2.63
C LEU A 99 -11.28 -6.64 1.98
N MET A 100 -11.95 -5.76 2.71
CA MET A 100 -12.49 -4.51 2.16
C MET A 100 -11.38 -3.53 1.80
N GLU A 101 -10.24 -3.58 2.49
CA GLU A 101 -9.09 -2.76 2.15
C GLU A 101 -8.40 -3.25 0.87
N ALA A 102 -8.42 -4.56 0.60
CA ALA A 102 -8.01 -5.10 -0.69
C ALA A 102 -8.86 -4.54 -1.84
N GLY A 103 -10.19 -4.62 -1.70
CA GLY A 103 -11.12 -4.04 -2.68
C GLY A 103 -10.93 -2.53 -2.86
N ARG A 104 -10.70 -1.82 -1.78
CA ARG A 104 -10.47 -0.37 -1.81
C ARG A 104 -9.15 -0.01 -2.50
N ALA A 105 -8.10 -0.81 -2.31
CA ALA A 105 -6.82 -0.64 -3.01
C ALA A 105 -6.95 -0.84 -4.52
N ILE A 106 -7.74 -1.83 -4.94
CA ILE A 106 -8.04 -2.08 -6.35
C ILE A 106 -8.79 -0.88 -6.96
N ILE A 107 -9.86 -0.41 -6.32
CA ILE A 107 -10.64 0.75 -6.79
C ILE A 107 -9.78 2.02 -6.87
N ARG A 108 -8.82 2.19 -5.96
CA ARG A 108 -7.88 3.31 -5.98
C ARG A 108 -6.79 3.18 -7.03
N GLY A 109 -6.72 2.06 -7.74
CA GLY A 109 -5.71 1.81 -8.77
C GLY A 109 -4.31 1.53 -8.21
N PHE A 110 -4.17 1.18 -6.93
CA PHE A 110 -2.88 0.79 -6.36
C PHE A 110 -2.47 -0.62 -6.79
N VAL A 111 -3.44 -1.47 -7.09
CA VAL A 111 -3.24 -2.85 -7.56
C VAL A 111 -3.46 -2.90 -9.05
N THR A 112 -2.45 -3.37 -9.77
CA THR A 112 -2.52 -3.62 -11.22
C THR A 112 -2.03 -5.03 -11.51
N PRO A 113 -2.68 -5.75 -12.44
CA PRO A 113 -2.33 -7.15 -12.75
C PRO A 113 -0.89 -7.32 -13.24
N GLU A 114 -0.36 -6.29 -13.92
CA GLU A 114 0.95 -6.35 -14.56
C GLU A 114 2.11 -6.15 -13.58
N ARG A 115 1.83 -5.53 -12.41
CA ARG A 115 2.89 -5.11 -11.51
C ARG A 115 2.72 -5.56 -10.07
N THR A 116 1.50 -5.49 -9.55
CA THR A 116 1.30 -5.58 -8.10
C THR A 116 1.09 -7.02 -7.64
N THR A 117 1.88 -7.47 -6.67
CA THR A 117 1.56 -8.67 -5.89
C THR A 117 0.63 -8.28 -4.75
N LEU A 118 -0.62 -8.72 -4.83
CA LEU A 118 -1.62 -8.50 -3.78
C LEU A 118 -1.61 -9.65 -2.77
N ILE A 119 -1.39 -9.32 -1.50
CA ILE A 119 -1.52 -10.24 -0.36
C ILE A 119 -2.66 -9.72 0.51
N ALA A 120 -3.78 -10.42 0.53
CA ALA A 120 -4.96 -9.98 1.25
C ALA A 120 -5.45 -11.01 2.26
N SER A 121 -5.82 -10.54 3.45
CA SER A 121 -6.57 -11.35 4.39
C SER A 121 -8.01 -11.52 3.90
N SER A 122 -8.54 -12.71 3.98
CA SER A 122 -9.97 -12.97 3.71
C SER A 122 -10.87 -12.53 4.86
N HIS A 123 -10.30 -12.12 5.99
CA HIS A 123 -11.05 -11.61 7.12
C HIS A 123 -11.71 -10.28 6.76
N ARG A 124 -12.95 -10.09 7.20
CA ARG A 124 -13.72 -8.88 6.96
C ARG A 124 -14.14 -8.23 8.27
N ILE A 125 -13.88 -6.93 8.37
CA ILE A 125 -14.40 -6.07 9.44
C ILE A 125 -15.49 -5.19 8.83
N ALA A 126 -16.75 -5.39 9.29
CA ALA A 126 -17.85 -4.55 8.85
C ALA A 126 -17.70 -3.14 9.45
N ALA A 127 -17.78 -2.12 8.61
CA ALA A 127 -17.81 -0.73 9.04
C ALA A 127 -19.00 -0.43 9.94
N VAL A 128 -18.92 0.61 10.78
CA VAL A 128 -20.02 0.99 11.67
C VAL A 128 -21.30 1.29 10.86
N SER A 129 -21.16 1.96 9.72
CA SER A 129 -22.26 2.21 8.78
C SER A 129 -22.92 0.92 8.29
N GLU A 130 -22.15 -0.11 7.94
CA GLU A 130 -22.69 -1.42 7.53
C GLU A 130 -23.40 -2.18 8.65
N LYS A 131 -23.08 -1.86 9.92
CA LYS A 131 -23.73 -2.48 11.09
C LYS A 131 -25.05 -1.82 11.47
N ILE A 132 -25.21 -0.54 11.12
CA ILE A 132 -26.35 0.29 11.53
C ILE A 132 -27.46 0.29 10.48
N GLU A 133 -27.10 0.13 9.18
CA GLU A 133 -28.10 0.15 8.10
C GLU A 133 -29.07 -1.02 8.21
N PRO A 134 -30.40 -0.74 8.26
CA PRO A 134 -31.42 -1.77 8.19
C PRO A 134 -31.48 -2.32 6.75
N GLY A 135 -31.10 -3.56 6.55
CA GLY A 135 -31.13 -4.23 5.25
C GLY A 135 -29.75 -4.67 4.76
N ASP A 136 -29.63 -4.98 3.48
CA ASP A 136 -28.39 -5.47 2.86
C ASP A 136 -27.55 -4.32 2.27
N GLY A 137 -27.19 -3.37 3.11
CA GLY A 137 -26.24 -2.28 2.75
C GLY A 137 -24.78 -2.72 2.73
N ARG A 138 -24.50 -4.03 2.81
CA ARG A 138 -23.16 -4.59 2.90
C ARG A 138 -22.51 -4.70 1.53
N ALA A 139 -21.24 -4.31 1.43
CA ALA A 139 -20.46 -4.60 0.24
C ALA A 139 -20.31 -6.12 0.05
N SER A 140 -20.44 -6.58 -1.20
CA SER A 140 -20.38 -8.00 -1.53
C SER A 140 -18.96 -8.56 -1.44
N SER A 141 -18.68 -9.38 -0.41
CA SER A 141 -17.40 -10.08 -0.28
C SER A 141 -17.06 -10.97 -1.50
N PRO A 142 -18.00 -11.74 -2.09
CA PRO A 142 -17.73 -12.49 -3.31
C PRO A 142 -17.27 -11.62 -4.49
N LYS A 143 -17.81 -10.41 -4.63
CA LYS A 143 -17.37 -9.49 -5.70
C LYS A 143 -15.93 -9.01 -5.47
N VAL A 144 -15.55 -8.72 -4.23
CA VAL A 144 -14.17 -8.33 -3.90
C VAL A 144 -13.21 -9.48 -4.18
N HIS A 145 -13.55 -10.71 -3.76
CA HIS A 145 -12.74 -11.89 -4.06
C HIS A 145 -12.59 -12.17 -5.56
N ALA A 146 -13.64 -11.93 -6.35
CA ALA A 146 -13.58 -12.14 -7.80
C ALA A 146 -12.73 -11.09 -8.54
N THR A 147 -12.45 -9.96 -7.91
CA THR A 147 -11.67 -8.85 -8.49
C THR A 147 -10.21 -8.88 -8.03
N ALA A 148 -9.94 -9.47 -6.88
CA ALA A 148 -8.60 -9.62 -6.32
C ALA A 148 -7.87 -10.84 -6.88
#